data_8c7ea9139a0350a358849d8bc1a28cd3
#
_entry.id   8c7ea9139a0350a358849d8bc1a28cd3
#
_cell.length_a   1.000
_cell.length_b   1.000
_cell.length_c   1.000
_cell.angle_alpha   90.00
_cell.angle_beta   90.00
_cell.angle_gamma   90.00
#
_symmetry.space_group_name_H-M   'P 1'
#
loop_
_entity.id
_entity.type
_entity.pdbx_description
1 polymer ?
#
loop_
_entity_poly.entity_id
_entity_poly.type
_entity_poly.pdbx_seq_one_letter_code
_entity_poly.pdbx_strand_id
1 'polypeptide(L)'
;MNNQIQLYTSEDGKIALQVSFEQETIWLTQAQMADLFEVKPQNITMHLQHIYAEGELDEISTCKNFLQVQKEGNRQVKRQRKLYNLDAIISVGYRISSKRATQFRQWATQTLKQFLVQGYAINERRLQEKGIEFSQAIAVFT
;
A
#
# COMPACT_ATOMS: atom_id res chain seq x y z
N MET A 1 24.03 -0.22 -1.81
CA MET A 1 23.13 0.34 -2.82
C MET A 1 21.70 0.31 -2.32
N ASN A 2 21.05 1.44 -2.36
CA ASN A 2 19.69 1.56 -1.84
C ASN A 2 18.70 1.16 -2.95
N ASN A 3 18.16 -0.06 -2.85
CA ASN A 3 17.19 -0.60 -3.82
C ASN A 3 15.75 -0.19 -3.49
N GLN A 4 15.59 0.87 -2.69
CA GLN A 4 14.28 1.33 -2.26
C GLN A 4 13.75 2.41 -3.19
N ILE A 5 12.48 2.31 -3.54
CA ILE A 5 11.75 3.33 -4.28
C ILE A 5 10.86 4.08 -3.29
N GLN A 6 10.93 5.40 -3.30
CA GLN A 6 10.02 6.21 -2.51
C GLN A 6 8.67 6.29 -3.22
N LEU A 7 7.63 5.74 -2.61
CA LEU A 7 6.28 5.73 -3.17
C LEU A 7 5.49 6.96 -2.78
N TYR A 8 5.58 7.36 -1.53
CA TYR A 8 4.71 8.39 -0.97
C TYR A 8 5.42 9.12 0.16
N THR A 9 5.25 10.43 0.20
CA THR A 9 5.68 11.27 1.32
C THR A 9 4.50 12.13 1.73
N SER A 10 4.20 12.19 3.04
CA SER A 10 3.15 13.06 3.53
C SER A 10 3.50 14.54 3.29
N GLU A 11 2.46 15.40 3.26
CA GLU A 11 2.64 16.83 2.97
C GLU A 11 3.63 17.51 3.91
N ASP A 12 3.63 17.13 5.18
CA ASP A 12 4.55 17.68 6.18
C ASP A 12 5.94 17.04 6.15
N GLY A 13 6.16 16.06 5.29
CA GLY A 13 7.45 15.38 5.15
C GLY A 13 7.80 14.42 6.27
N LYS A 14 6.91 14.22 7.25
CA LYS A 14 7.22 13.41 8.43
C LYS A 14 7.17 11.92 8.16
N ILE A 15 6.36 11.49 7.21
CA ILE A 15 6.15 10.06 6.91
C ILE A 15 6.42 9.83 5.45
N ALA A 16 7.26 8.82 5.17
CA ALA A 16 7.55 8.39 3.81
C ALA A 16 7.36 6.88 3.70
N LEU A 17 6.71 6.44 2.63
CA LEU A 17 6.59 5.03 2.30
C LEU A 17 7.61 4.67 1.23
N GLN A 18 8.43 3.68 1.53
CA GLN A 18 9.49 3.22 0.63
C GLN A 18 9.29 1.73 0.38
N VAL A 19 9.43 1.33 -0.88
CA VAL A 19 9.26 -0.06 -1.30
C VAL A 19 10.59 -0.56 -1.85
N SER A 20 10.99 -1.76 -1.42
CA SER A 20 12.14 -2.44 -1.97
C SER A 20 11.78 -3.05 -3.33
N PHE A 21 12.67 -2.90 -4.32
CA PHE A 21 12.53 -3.57 -5.62
C PHE A 21 12.37 -5.08 -5.49
N GLU A 22 13.07 -5.67 -4.53
CA GLU A 22 13.09 -7.12 -4.37
C GLU A 22 11.80 -7.66 -3.76
N GLN A 23 11.18 -6.90 -2.87
CA GLN A 23 10.00 -7.36 -2.14
C GLN A 23 8.67 -6.92 -2.75
N GLU A 24 8.69 -5.88 -3.57
CA GLU A 24 7.50 -5.31 -4.22
C GLU A 24 6.39 -4.89 -3.23
N THR A 25 6.75 -4.73 -1.96
CA THR A 25 5.81 -4.32 -0.92
C THR A 25 6.56 -3.65 0.22
N ILE A 26 5.80 -3.08 1.13
CA ILE A 26 6.31 -2.58 2.41
C ILE A 26 5.48 -3.22 3.52
N TRP A 27 6.02 -3.21 4.72
CA TRP A 27 5.37 -3.75 5.89
C TRP A 27 5.34 -2.69 6.99
N LEU A 28 4.14 -2.40 7.50
CA LEU A 28 3.95 -1.45 8.60
C LEU A 28 3.19 -2.11 9.74
N THR A 29 3.49 -1.65 10.97
CA THR A 29 2.69 -1.98 12.14
C THR A 29 1.41 -1.14 12.14
N GLN A 30 0.44 -1.52 12.97
CA GLN A 30 -0.77 -0.71 13.16
C GLN A 30 -0.44 0.69 13.68
N ALA A 31 0.54 0.80 14.58
CA ALA A 31 0.97 2.10 15.09
C ALA A 31 1.53 2.99 13.99
N GLN A 32 2.33 2.41 13.08
CA GLN A 32 2.87 3.16 11.95
C GLN A 32 1.77 3.59 10.98
N MET A 33 0.78 2.73 10.74
CA MET A 33 -0.39 3.11 9.94
C MET A 33 -1.22 4.21 10.60
N ALA A 34 -1.37 4.14 11.93
CA ALA A 34 -2.07 5.19 12.68
C ALA A 34 -1.36 6.54 12.53
N ASP A 35 -0.05 6.56 12.59
CA ASP A 35 0.74 7.77 12.35
C ASP A 35 0.61 8.25 10.90
N LEU A 36 0.65 7.34 9.95
CA LEU A 36 0.52 7.66 8.53
C LEU A 36 -0.79 8.39 8.23
N PHE A 37 -1.90 7.91 8.79
CA PHE A 37 -3.24 8.45 8.53
C PHE A 37 -3.72 9.43 9.60
N GLU A 38 -2.92 9.71 10.62
CA GLU A 38 -3.24 10.59 11.75
C GLU A 38 -4.54 10.21 12.44
N VAL A 39 -4.64 8.94 12.81
CA VAL A 39 -5.77 8.40 13.58
C VAL A 39 -5.23 7.58 14.74
N LYS A 40 -6.12 7.24 15.67
CA LYS A 40 -5.76 6.37 16.79
C LYS A 40 -5.61 4.93 16.32
N PRO A 41 -4.70 4.14 16.93
CA PRO A 41 -4.50 2.74 16.55
C PRO A 41 -5.78 1.90 16.56
N GLN A 42 -6.74 2.21 17.43
CA GLN A 42 -8.04 1.51 17.49
C GLN A 42 -8.82 1.62 16.18
N ASN A 43 -8.71 2.76 15.49
CA ASN A 43 -9.35 2.93 14.18
C ASN A 43 -8.74 1.99 13.15
N ILE A 44 -7.42 1.82 13.19
CA ILE A 44 -6.73 0.89 12.30
C ILE A 44 -7.19 -0.55 12.57
N THR A 45 -7.24 -0.95 13.84
CA THR A 45 -7.69 -2.28 14.25
C THR A 45 -9.11 -2.56 13.72
N MET A 46 -10.01 -1.61 13.92
CA MET A 46 -11.40 -1.75 13.48
C MET A 46 -11.50 -1.93 11.97
N HIS A 47 -10.81 -1.11 11.20
CA HIS A 47 -10.86 -1.20 9.75
C HIS A 47 -10.25 -2.50 9.23
N LEU A 48 -9.13 -2.94 9.82
CA LEU A 48 -8.52 -4.22 9.44
C LEU A 48 -9.47 -5.39 9.72
N GLN A 49 -10.14 -5.40 10.87
CA GLN A 49 -11.11 -6.43 11.19
C GLN A 49 -12.23 -6.49 10.15
N HIS A 50 -12.75 -5.35 9.74
CA HIS A 50 -13.80 -5.28 8.73
C HIS A 50 -13.31 -5.74 7.36
N ILE A 51 -12.10 -5.34 6.97
CA ILE A 51 -11.49 -5.73 5.69
C ILE A 51 -11.39 -7.25 5.58
N TYR A 52 -10.88 -7.90 6.62
CA TYR A 52 -10.72 -9.34 6.63
C TYR A 52 -12.06 -10.08 6.78
N ALA A 53 -12.97 -9.55 7.61
CA ALA A 53 -14.30 -10.15 7.79
C ALA A 53 -15.13 -10.11 6.51
N GLU A 54 -15.02 -9.03 5.73
CA GLU A 54 -15.72 -8.89 4.46
C GLU A 54 -15.07 -9.65 3.30
N GLY A 55 -13.88 -10.22 3.51
CA GLY A 55 -13.14 -10.93 2.49
C GLY A 55 -12.51 -10.03 1.44
N GLU A 56 -12.35 -8.72 1.72
CA GLU A 56 -11.70 -7.80 0.79
C GLU A 56 -10.24 -8.20 0.56
N LEU A 57 -9.56 -8.61 1.63
CA LEU A 57 -8.19 -9.10 1.58
C LEU A 57 -8.08 -10.41 2.38
N ASP A 58 -7.08 -11.20 2.02
CA ASP A 58 -6.72 -12.41 2.73
C ASP A 58 -5.71 -12.07 3.84
N GLU A 59 -6.03 -12.43 5.09
CA GLU A 59 -5.16 -12.11 6.22
C GLU A 59 -3.81 -12.82 6.14
N ILE A 60 -3.79 -14.06 5.67
CA ILE A 60 -2.55 -14.85 5.62
C ILE A 60 -1.52 -14.22 4.69
N SER A 61 -1.96 -13.68 3.55
CA SER A 61 -1.06 -13.10 2.56
C SER A 61 -0.72 -11.63 2.81
N THR A 62 -1.48 -10.93 3.66
CA THR A 62 -1.32 -9.48 3.88
C THR A 62 -0.84 -9.11 5.27
N CYS A 63 -0.74 -10.07 6.17
CA CYS A 63 -0.32 -9.86 7.56
C CYS A 63 0.71 -10.94 7.94
N LYS A 64 1.74 -10.52 8.64
CA LYS A 64 2.71 -11.47 9.19
C LYS A 64 3.09 -11.09 10.61
N ASN A 65 3.47 -12.08 11.40
CA ASN A 65 3.97 -11.86 12.76
C ASN A 65 5.49 -11.69 12.74
N PHE A 66 5.98 -10.83 13.60
CA PHE A 66 7.41 -10.74 13.87
C PHE A 66 7.65 -10.58 15.35
N LEU A 67 8.85 -10.97 15.78
CA LEU A 67 9.25 -10.91 17.18
C LEU A 67 10.07 -9.64 17.40
N GLN A 68 9.56 -8.77 18.29
CA GLN A 68 10.26 -7.55 18.67
C GLN A 68 10.87 -7.74 20.07
N VAL A 69 12.17 -7.49 20.18
CA VAL A 69 12.87 -7.49 21.47
C VAL A 69 12.97 -6.05 21.95
N GLN A 70 12.35 -5.76 23.10
CA GLN A 70 12.40 -4.43 23.71
C GLN A 70 13.06 -4.55 25.07
N LYS A 71 13.88 -3.55 25.39
CA LYS A 71 14.47 -3.44 26.73
C LYS A 71 13.55 -2.58 27.59
N GLU A 72 12.92 -3.20 28.58
CA GLU A 72 12.12 -2.51 29.58
C GLU A 72 12.84 -2.58 30.92
N GLY A 73 13.47 -1.45 31.35
CA GLY A 73 14.33 -1.43 32.53
C GLY A 73 15.52 -2.34 32.33
N ASN A 74 15.72 -3.33 33.22
CA ASN A 74 16.78 -4.34 33.12
C ASN A 74 16.34 -5.63 32.46
N ARG A 75 15.14 -5.67 31.90
CA ARG A 75 14.58 -6.86 31.25
C ARG A 75 14.55 -6.70 29.75
N GLN A 76 14.88 -7.78 29.05
CA GLN A 76 14.57 -7.91 27.63
C GLN A 76 13.19 -8.59 27.51
N VAL A 77 12.24 -7.90 26.92
CA VAL A 77 10.89 -8.41 26.70
C VAL A 77 10.73 -8.71 25.23
N LYS A 78 10.34 -9.96 24.93
CA LYS A 78 9.99 -10.37 23.57
C LYS A 78 8.49 -10.21 23.37
N ARG A 79 8.11 -9.40 22.38
CA ARG A 79 6.70 -9.19 22.05
C ARG A 79 6.46 -9.54 20.60
N GLN A 80 5.37 -10.26 20.35
CA GLN A 80 4.93 -10.49 18.98
C GLN A 80 4.19 -9.26 18.48
N ARG A 81 4.58 -8.79 17.30
CA ARG A 81 3.93 -7.69 16.60
C ARG A 81 3.45 -8.18 15.25
N LYS A 82 2.40 -7.55 14.75
CA LYS A 82 1.90 -7.82 13.41
C LYS A 82 2.34 -6.74 12.46
N LEU A 83 2.76 -7.16 11.28
CA LEU A 83 3.08 -6.28 10.16
C LEU A 83 2.06 -6.51 9.06
N TYR A 84 1.65 -5.43 8.42
CA TYR A 84 0.68 -5.42 7.34
C TYR A 84 1.33 -4.89 6.08
N ASN A 85 1.05 -5.54 4.96
CA ASN A 85 1.70 -5.19 3.71
C ASN A 85 1.03 -4.00 3.00
N LEU A 86 1.53 -3.63 1.83
CA LEU A 86 1.05 -2.49 1.07
C LEU A 86 -0.44 -2.62 0.71
N ASP A 87 -0.90 -3.83 0.37
CA ASP A 87 -2.32 -4.05 0.06
C ASP A 87 -3.21 -3.67 1.24
N ALA A 88 -2.84 -4.09 2.44
CA ALA A 88 -3.58 -3.76 3.65
C ALA A 88 -3.53 -2.26 3.95
N ILE A 89 -2.37 -1.63 3.76
CA ILE A 89 -2.20 -0.19 3.97
C ILE A 89 -3.11 0.61 3.04
N ILE A 90 -3.17 0.23 1.77
CA ILE A 90 -4.02 0.90 0.79
C ILE A 90 -5.51 0.73 1.14
N SER A 91 -5.93 -0.50 1.47
CA SER A 91 -7.32 -0.77 1.84
C SER A 91 -7.74 0.03 3.06
N VAL A 92 -6.89 0.11 4.08
CA VAL A 92 -7.17 0.92 5.28
C VAL A 92 -7.28 2.40 4.91
N GLY A 93 -6.37 2.89 4.07
CA GLY A 93 -6.38 4.29 3.63
C GLY A 93 -7.67 4.71 2.92
N TYR A 94 -8.32 3.78 2.23
CA TYR A 94 -9.60 4.05 1.57
C TYR A 94 -10.79 4.05 2.52
N ARG A 95 -10.64 3.52 3.72
CA ARG A 95 -11.73 3.45 4.71
C ARG A 95 -11.68 4.55 5.77
N ILE A 96 -10.50 5.10 6.03
CA ILE A 96 -10.31 6.08 7.10
C ILE A 96 -10.85 7.45 6.69
N SER A 97 -11.57 8.11 7.62
CA SER A 97 -12.03 9.48 7.45
C SER A 97 -11.09 10.42 8.19
N SER A 98 -10.06 10.89 7.51
CA SER A 98 -9.14 11.89 8.03
C SER A 98 -8.59 12.72 6.87
N LYS A 99 -8.09 13.91 7.19
CA LYS A 99 -7.47 14.77 6.18
C LYS A 99 -6.28 14.08 5.52
N ARG A 100 -5.45 13.42 6.31
CA ARG A 100 -4.27 12.73 5.79
C ARG A 100 -4.66 11.51 4.94
N ALA A 101 -5.67 10.76 5.33
CA ALA A 101 -6.18 9.66 4.51
C ALA A 101 -6.76 10.18 3.19
N THR A 102 -7.44 11.32 3.21
CA THR A 102 -7.91 11.95 1.97
C THR A 102 -6.75 12.31 1.04
N GLN A 103 -5.70 12.90 1.57
CA GLN A 103 -4.50 13.23 0.81
C GLN A 103 -3.84 11.98 0.24
N PHE A 104 -3.78 10.90 1.02
CA PHE A 104 -3.26 9.62 0.58
C PHE A 104 -4.09 9.05 -0.59
N ARG A 105 -5.42 9.10 -0.49
CA ARG A 105 -6.30 8.64 -1.57
C ARG A 105 -6.13 9.48 -2.83
N GLN A 106 -5.98 10.79 -2.70
CA GLN A 106 -5.73 11.67 -3.85
C GLN A 106 -4.42 11.29 -4.56
N TRP A 107 -3.37 11.05 -3.77
CA TRP A 107 -2.10 10.59 -4.31
C TRP A 107 -2.24 9.23 -5.00
N ALA A 108 -2.93 8.27 -4.36
CA ALA A 108 -3.11 6.93 -4.91
C ALA A 108 -3.89 6.98 -6.23
N THR A 109 -4.96 7.78 -6.28
CA THR A 109 -5.76 7.97 -7.49
C THR A 109 -4.92 8.56 -8.61
N GLN A 110 -4.14 9.58 -8.31
CA GLN A 110 -3.27 10.23 -9.31
C GLN A 110 -2.22 9.27 -9.84
N THR A 111 -1.62 8.49 -8.95
CA THR A 111 -0.60 7.49 -9.31
C THR A 111 -1.18 6.41 -10.22
N LEU A 112 -2.34 5.87 -9.85
CA LEU A 112 -3.01 4.84 -10.64
C LEU A 112 -3.42 5.38 -12.01
N LYS A 113 -3.96 6.59 -12.04
CA LYS A 113 -4.36 7.25 -13.28
C LYS A 113 -3.17 7.43 -14.22
N GLN A 114 -2.05 7.94 -13.71
CA GLN A 114 -0.83 8.10 -14.50
C GLN A 114 -0.34 6.77 -15.06
N PHE A 115 -0.33 5.74 -14.21
CA PHE A 115 0.11 4.40 -14.62
C PHE A 115 -0.76 3.84 -15.73
N LEU A 116 -2.09 3.97 -15.61
CA LEU A 116 -3.03 3.48 -16.63
C LEU A 116 -2.87 4.23 -17.96
N VAL A 117 -2.70 5.55 -17.91
CA VAL A 117 -2.52 6.36 -19.11
C VAL A 117 -1.19 6.01 -19.80
N GLN A 118 -0.10 5.90 -19.05
CA GLN A 118 1.19 5.52 -19.60
C GLN A 118 1.17 4.12 -20.18
N GLY A 119 0.56 3.17 -19.47
CA GLY A 119 0.41 1.80 -19.95
C GLY A 119 -0.37 1.74 -21.25
N TYR A 120 -1.45 2.49 -21.36
CA TYR A 120 -2.21 2.61 -22.60
C TYR A 120 -1.36 3.15 -23.74
N ALA A 121 -0.63 4.22 -23.54
CA ALA A 121 0.20 4.84 -24.57
C ALA A 121 1.29 3.89 -25.07
N ILE A 122 1.93 3.16 -24.14
CA ILE A 122 2.97 2.18 -24.49
C ILE A 122 2.36 1.02 -25.30
N ASN A 123 1.22 0.49 -24.88
CA ASN A 123 0.57 -0.61 -25.56
C ASN A 123 0.08 -0.22 -26.95
N GLU A 124 -0.48 0.99 -27.09
CA GLU A 124 -0.91 1.51 -28.38
C GLU A 124 0.28 1.59 -29.35
N ARG A 125 1.42 2.12 -28.89
CA ARG A 125 2.64 2.21 -29.70
C ARG A 125 3.12 0.82 -30.14
N ARG A 126 3.12 -0.15 -29.22
CA ARG A 126 3.53 -1.52 -29.54
C ARG A 126 2.63 -2.16 -30.58
N LEU A 127 1.33 -1.94 -30.49
CA LEU A 127 0.36 -2.47 -31.46
C LEU A 127 0.57 -1.85 -32.82
N GLN A 128 0.85 -0.56 -32.90
CA GLN A 128 1.15 0.12 -34.16
C GLN A 128 2.43 -0.40 -34.79
N GLU A 129 3.48 -0.58 -33.98
CA GLU A 129 4.77 -1.14 -34.45
C GLU A 129 4.63 -2.55 -34.98
N LYS A 130 3.70 -3.34 -34.45
CA LYS A 130 3.44 -4.72 -34.87
C LYS A 130 2.39 -4.83 -35.97
N GLY A 131 1.86 -3.69 -36.46
CA GLY A 131 0.84 -3.68 -37.48
C GLY A 131 -0.53 -4.16 -37.02
N ILE A 132 -0.79 -4.13 -35.72
CA ILE A 132 -2.06 -4.52 -35.12
C ILE A 132 -2.78 -3.25 -34.67
N GLU A 133 -4.02 -3.06 -35.09
CA GLU A 133 -4.83 -1.93 -34.63
C GLU A 133 -5.33 -2.18 -33.22
N PHE A 134 -5.29 -1.13 -32.41
CA PHE A 134 -5.70 -1.20 -31.01
C PHE A 134 -7.14 -1.67 -30.83
N SER A 135 -8.05 -1.21 -31.68
CA SER A 135 -9.45 -1.63 -31.68
C SER A 135 -9.62 -3.13 -31.90
N GLN A 136 -8.78 -3.75 -32.74
CA GLN A 136 -8.81 -5.19 -32.97
C GLN A 136 -8.30 -5.95 -31.74
N ALA A 137 -7.28 -5.44 -31.06
CA ALA A 137 -6.75 -6.05 -29.85
C ALA A 137 -7.78 -6.03 -28.70
N ILE A 138 -8.55 -4.95 -28.56
CA ILE A 138 -9.60 -4.85 -27.55
C ILE A 138 -10.73 -5.83 -27.86
N ALA A 139 -11.08 -6.03 -29.10
CA ALA A 139 -12.15 -6.95 -29.50
C ALA A 139 -11.88 -8.40 -29.10
N VAL A 140 -10.61 -8.79 -28.93
CA VAL A 140 -10.25 -10.13 -28.47
C VAL A 140 -10.61 -10.37 -27.02
N PHE A 141 -10.69 -9.32 -26.20
CA PHE A 141 -10.96 -9.39 -24.76
C PHE A 141 -12.40 -9.10 -24.37
N THR A 142 -13.26 -8.83 -25.31
CA THR A 142 -14.70 -8.59 -25.04
C THR A 142 -15.58 -9.86 -25.26
#